data_aa29b2a4a5190c3facc1eeebb2317ba9
#
_entry.id   aa29b2a4a5190c3facc1eeebb2317ba9
#
_cell.length_a   1.000
_cell.length_b   1.000
_cell.length_c   1.000
_cell.angle_alpha   90.00
_cell.angle_beta   90.00
_cell.angle_gamma   90.00
#
_symmetry.space_group_name_H-M   'P 1'
#
loop_
_entity.id
_entity.type
_entity.pdbx_description
1 polymer ?
#
loop_
_entity_poly.entity_id
_entity_poly.type
_entity_poly.pdbx_seq_one_letter_code
_entity_poly.pdbx_strand_id
1 'polypeptide(L)'
;MSKKTRAERNLKFETLQLHVGQENPDPATGARAVPIYQTSSFVFNNSDHAAARFGLQDAGNIYGRLTNPTEDVFEQRMAALEGGVAALAVASGAAAINYTIINLAQKGDHIVSAKNIYGGSYNLLAHTLPQYGISTTFVDVFDLDEVRAAVQENTKAIYIETLGNPNSDVVDIEALAKIAHENKIPLVVDNTFATPYLVRPIEYGADIVVHSATKFIGGHGTTLGGVIVDSGKFDWEGSGKFASLTEPNPSYHGISFTKAVGPAAFVTKVRAILLRDTGATLSPFNSFLLLQGLETLSLRVERHVENALKVVKYLESQPQVEKVHHPSVSDDPKQQALYAKYFPNGGGSIFTFEIKGDAQKAKDFIDNLELFSLLANVADVQSLVIHPATTTHSQCTEEELLDQGIKPNTIRLSIGTENVDDIIEDLDEAFKAVQ
;
A
#
# COMPACT_ATOMS: atom_id res chain seq x y z
N MET A 1 -17.63 12.76 36.22
CA MET A 1 -17.19 12.74 34.81
C MET A 1 -17.24 11.29 34.33
N SER A 2 -17.95 11.00 33.24
CA SER A 2 -17.95 9.66 32.64
C SER A 2 -16.53 9.35 32.15
N LYS A 3 -16.09 8.10 32.35
CA LYS A 3 -14.77 7.62 31.92
C LYS A 3 -14.78 7.60 30.38
N LYS A 4 -13.83 8.29 29.74
CA LYS A 4 -13.69 8.25 28.28
C LYS A 4 -13.50 6.81 27.80
N THR A 5 -14.23 6.40 26.78
CA THR A 5 -14.03 5.14 26.06
C THR A 5 -12.68 5.17 25.34
N ARG A 6 -12.20 4.02 24.83
CA ARG A 6 -10.94 4.00 24.05
C ARG A 6 -11.05 4.84 22.78
N ALA A 7 -12.20 4.81 22.09
CA ALA A 7 -12.46 5.61 20.90
C ALA A 7 -12.43 7.13 21.15
N GLU A 8 -12.77 7.58 22.36
CA GLU A 8 -12.74 9.00 22.74
C GLU A 8 -11.35 9.48 23.19
N ARG A 9 -10.37 8.58 23.25
CA ARG A 9 -8.99 8.91 23.61
C ARG A 9 -8.17 9.13 22.36
N ASN A 10 -7.33 10.14 22.35
CA ASN A 10 -6.29 10.30 21.31
C ASN A 10 -5.13 9.33 21.60
N LEU A 11 -5.32 8.07 21.22
CA LEU A 11 -4.33 7.01 21.42
C LEU A 11 -3.21 7.17 20.38
N LYS A 12 -2.00 6.78 20.76
CA LYS A 12 -0.83 6.75 19.88
C LYS A 12 -0.80 5.49 19.04
N PHE A 13 0.00 5.50 17.99
CA PHE A 13 0.08 4.44 16.99
C PHE A 13 0.25 3.05 17.61
N GLU A 14 1.21 2.91 18.53
CA GLU A 14 1.56 1.64 19.19
C GLU A 14 0.40 1.08 20.04
N THR A 15 -0.46 1.95 20.53
CA THR A 15 -1.68 1.53 21.25
C THR A 15 -2.80 1.19 20.27
N LEU A 16 -2.96 1.98 19.20
CA LEU A 16 -3.97 1.71 18.17
C LEU A 16 -3.72 0.35 17.49
N GLN A 17 -2.46 0.04 17.12
CA GLN A 17 -2.11 -1.22 16.46
C GLN A 17 -2.43 -2.46 17.29
N LEU A 18 -2.59 -2.31 18.61
CA LEU A 18 -2.86 -3.43 19.54
C LEU A 18 -4.33 -3.56 19.94
N HIS A 19 -5.11 -2.47 19.84
CA HIS A 19 -6.41 -2.41 20.52
C HIS A 19 -7.61 -2.13 19.62
N VAL A 20 -7.45 -1.43 18.50
CA VAL A 20 -8.57 -1.07 17.63
C VAL A 20 -9.22 -2.30 17.03
N GLY A 21 -10.55 -2.35 17.04
CA GLY A 21 -11.37 -3.48 16.59
C GLY A 21 -11.44 -4.63 17.60
N GLN A 22 -10.73 -4.52 18.73
CA GLN A 22 -10.62 -5.55 19.77
C GLN A 22 -10.81 -4.96 21.18
N GLU A 23 -11.64 -3.92 21.27
CA GLU A 23 -11.92 -3.22 22.53
C GLU A 23 -12.63 -4.11 23.54
N ASN A 24 -13.49 -4.98 23.05
CA ASN A 24 -14.21 -5.96 23.83
C ASN A 24 -13.73 -7.39 23.54
N PRO A 25 -13.78 -8.31 24.51
CA PRO A 25 -13.54 -9.72 24.26
C PRO A 25 -14.63 -10.29 23.36
N ASP A 26 -14.37 -11.46 22.76
CA ASP A 26 -15.39 -12.17 21.98
C ASP A 26 -16.65 -12.40 22.82
N PRO A 27 -17.83 -11.97 22.34
CA PRO A 27 -19.06 -11.99 23.17
C PRO A 27 -19.57 -13.41 23.47
N ALA A 28 -19.20 -14.42 22.67
CA ALA A 28 -19.67 -15.78 22.85
C ALA A 28 -18.78 -16.58 23.82
N THR A 29 -17.45 -16.33 23.79
CA THR A 29 -16.48 -17.14 24.52
C THR A 29 -15.69 -16.37 25.57
N GLY A 30 -15.69 -15.05 25.54
CA GLY A 30 -14.82 -14.19 26.34
C GLY A 30 -13.35 -14.21 25.89
N ALA A 31 -13.03 -14.76 24.71
CA ALA A 31 -11.68 -14.82 24.20
C ALA A 31 -11.09 -13.42 24.05
N ARG A 32 -9.85 -13.23 24.53
CA ARG A 32 -9.13 -11.96 24.42
C ARG A 32 -8.46 -11.82 23.04
N ALA A 33 -7.89 -12.89 22.50
CA ALA A 33 -7.39 -12.91 21.13
C ALA A 33 -8.54 -12.89 20.14
N VAL A 34 -8.34 -12.28 18.97
CA VAL A 34 -9.35 -12.27 17.89
C VAL A 34 -9.59 -13.69 17.39
N PRO A 35 -10.80 -14.26 17.50
CA PRO A 35 -11.10 -15.59 16.97
C PRO A 35 -10.99 -15.64 15.44
N ILE A 36 -10.61 -16.78 14.91
CA ILE A 36 -10.64 -17.04 13.47
C ILE A 36 -12.00 -17.61 13.09
N TYR A 37 -12.87 -16.78 12.51
CA TYR A 37 -14.18 -17.21 12.05
C TYR A 37 -14.08 -17.85 10.64
N GLN A 38 -13.58 -19.07 10.60
CA GLN A 38 -13.38 -19.81 9.33
C GLN A 38 -14.72 -20.39 8.87
N THR A 39 -15.58 -19.54 8.32
CA THR A 39 -16.90 -19.90 7.82
C THR A 39 -17.24 -19.15 6.53
N SER A 40 -17.99 -19.79 5.63
CA SER A 40 -18.50 -19.13 4.41
C SER A 40 -19.81 -18.41 4.62
N SER A 41 -20.63 -18.77 5.64
CA SER A 41 -22.00 -18.26 5.79
C SER A 41 -22.41 -18.18 7.26
N PHE A 42 -23.44 -17.35 7.51
CA PHE A 42 -23.98 -17.08 8.84
C PHE A 42 -25.48 -17.36 8.86
N VAL A 43 -25.97 -17.94 9.95
CA VAL A 43 -27.38 -18.33 10.12
C VAL A 43 -28.24 -17.13 10.50
N PHE A 44 -29.41 -17.02 9.91
CA PHE A 44 -30.45 -16.06 10.27
C PHE A 44 -31.43 -16.64 11.31
N ASN A 45 -32.00 -15.78 12.13
CA ASN A 45 -33.00 -16.21 13.15
C ASN A 45 -34.29 -16.70 12.51
N ASN A 46 -34.71 -16.07 11.41
CA ASN A 46 -35.90 -16.39 10.62
C ASN A 46 -35.86 -15.71 9.26
N SER A 47 -36.87 -15.89 8.42
CA SER A 47 -36.93 -15.34 7.06
C SER A 47 -37.00 -13.80 7.03
N ASP A 48 -37.66 -13.18 8.00
CA ASP A 48 -37.77 -11.72 8.11
C ASP A 48 -36.44 -11.10 8.48
N HIS A 49 -35.66 -11.73 9.39
CA HIS A 49 -34.31 -11.34 9.72
C HIS A 49 -33.39 -11.46 8.49
N ALA A 50 -33.49 -12.54 7.71
CA ALA A 50 -32.77 -12.69 6.46
C ALA A 50 -33.08 -11.55 5.47
N ALA A 51 -34.38 -11.26 5.27
CA ALA A 51 -34.82 -10.19 4.37
C ALA A 51 -34.32 -8.81 4.83
N ALA A 52 -34.34 -8.52 6.13
CA ALA A 52 -33.83 -7.27 6.69
C ALA A 52 -32.29 -7.10 6.44
N ARG A 53 -31.51 -8.18 6.60
CA ARG A 53 -30.08 -8.19 6.30
C ARG A 53 -29.80 -7.88 4.82
N PHE A 54 -30.46 -8.57 3.91
CA PHE A 54 -30.33 -8.35 2.48
C PHE A 54 -30.86 -6.98 2.04
N GLY A 55 -31.88 -6.48 2.72
CA GLY A 55 -32.47 -5.15 2.51
C GLY A 55 -31.71 -4.00 3.16
N LEU A 56 -30.56 -4.24 3.79
CA LEU A 56 -29.74 -3.24 4.51
C LEU A 56 -30.47 -2.54 5.68
N GLN A 57 -31.50 -3.17 6.21
CA GLN A 57 -32.29 -2.68 7.36
C GLN A 57 -31.72 -3.17 8.69
N ASP A 58 -30.92 -4.22 8.67
CA ASP A 58 -30.21 -4.80 9.80
C ASP A 58 -28.75 -5.05 9.48
N ALA A 59 -27.86 -4.57 10.34
CA ALA A 59 -26.42 -4.72 10.16
C ALA A 59 -25.92 -6.10 10.62
N GLY A 60 -24.94 -6.68 9.93
CA GLY A 60 -24.24 -7.89 10.36
C GLY A 60 -23.82 -8.80 9.22
N ASN A 61 -23.39 -10.01 9.59
CA ASN A 61 -22.80 -10.95 8.65
C ASN A 61 -23.89 -11.71 7.88
N ILE A 62 -23.63 -11.92 6.60
CA ILE A 62 -24.48 -12.71 5.67
C ILE A 62 -23.64 -13.84 5.09
N TYR A 63 -22.54 -13.51 4.44
CA TYR A 63 -21.67 -14.41 3.72
C TYR A 63 -20.22 -13.95 3.81
N GLY A 64 -19.30 -14.88 4.05
CA GLY A 64 -17.88 -14.59 4.35
C GLY A 64 -17.13 -13.82 3.27
N ARG A 65 -17.61 -13.84 2.01
CA ARG A 65 -17.03 -13.00 0.96
C ARG A 65 -17.27 -11.50 1.17
N LEU A 66 -18.38 -11.13 1.82
CA LEU A 66 -18.76 -9.73 2.04
C LEU A 66 -18.28 -9.20 3.37
N THR A 67 -18.45 -10.01 4.43
CA THR A 67 -18.15 -9.64 5.80
C THR A 67 -17.73 -10.87 6.60
N ASN A 68 -16.70 -10.69 7.44
CA ASN A 68 -16.26 -11.71 8.38
C ASN A 68 -15.74 -11.01 9.65
N PRO A 69 -16.07 -11.47 10.86
CA PRO A 69 -15.65 -10.80 12.09
C PRO A 69 -14.13 -10.71 12.28
N THR A 70 -13.36 -11.67 11.77
CA THR A 70 -11.87 -11.62 11.82
C THR A 70 -11.32 -10.54 10.89
N GLU A 71 -11.87 -10.46 9.67
CA GLU A 71 -11.50 -9.43 8.69
C GLU A 71 -11.90 -8.03 9.17
N ASP A 72 -13.06 -7.90 9.80
CA ASP A 72 -13.58 -6.63 10.33
C ASP A 72 -12.60 -6.00 11.34
N VAL A 73 -12.00 -6.79 12.23
CA VAL A 73 -10.97 -6.30 13.15
C VAL A 73 -9.75 -5.76 12.39
N PHE A 74 -9.30 -6.46 11.36
CA PHE A 74 -8.18 -6.02 10.53
C PHE A 74 -8.52 -4.71 9.80
N GLU A 75 -9.70 -4.61 9.22
CA GLU A 75 -10.18 -3.42 8.52
C GLU A 75 -10.28 -2.20 9.45
N GLN A 76 -10.91 -2.34 10.62
CA GLN A 76 -11.03 -1.28 11.62
C GLN A 76 -9.65 -0.79 12.08
N ARG A 77 -8.71 -1.72 12.30
CA ARG A 77 -7.36 -1.42 12.75
C ARG A 77 -6.59 -0.65 11.67
N MET A 78 -6.65 -1.10 10.43
CA MET A 78 -6.01 -0.41 9.31
C MET A 78 -6.59 0.98 9.06
N ALA A 79 -7.91 1.13 9.13
CA ALA A 79 -8.56 2.44 9.03
C ALA A 79 -8.05 3.41 10.11
N ALA A 80 -7.97 2.95 11.37
CA ALA A 80 -7.48 3.77 12.47
C ALA A 80 -6.00 4.12 12.36
N LEU A 81 -5.16 3.20 11.89
CA LEU A 81 -3.71 3.42 11.73
C LEU A 81 -3.41 4.42 10.63
N GLU A 82 -4.13 4.38 9.51
CA GLU A 82 -4.01 5.37 8.42
C GLU A 82 -4.73 6.69 8.70
N GLY A 83 -5.65 6.72 9.67
CA GLY A 83 -6.49 7.89 9.94
C GLY A 83 -7.67 8.03 8.98
N GLY A 84 -8.11 6.93 8.38
CA GLY A 84 -9.30 6.85 7.53
C GLY A 84 -10.59 6.58 8.31
N VAL A 85 -11.73 6.69 7.63
CA VAL A 85 -13.05 6.42 8.20
C VAL A 85 -13.46 4.96 8.10
N ALA A 86 -12.95 4.26 7.09
CA ALA A 86 -13.23 2.84 6.84
C ALA A 86 -12.13 2.20 6.00
N ALA A 87 -12.03 0.87 6.08
CA ALA A 87 -11.14 0.09 5.22
C ALA A 87 -11.83 -1.17 4.69
N LEU A 88 -11.26 -1.75 3.65
CA LEU A 88 -11.70 -3.01 3.05
C LEU A 88 -10.50 -3.91 2.82
N ALA A 89 -10.52 -5.09 3.44
CA ALA A 89 -9.55 -6.15 3.20
C ALA A 89 -9.86 -6.90 1.90
N VAL A 90 -8.83 -7.21 1.14
CA VAL A 90 -8.91 -7.95 -0.13
C VAL A 90 -7.76 -8.95 -0.25
N ALA A 91 -7.86 -9.87 -1.21
CA ALA A 91 -6.97 -11.02 -1.35
C ALA A 91 -5.49 -10.66 -1.62
N SER A 92 -5.18 -9.48 -2.13
CA SER A 92 -3.82 -9.04 -2.45
C SER A 92 -3.73 -7.53 -2.65
N GLY A 93 -2.51 -6.98 -2.64
CA GLY A 93 -2.26 -5.58 -3.02
C GLY A 93 -2.69 -5.29 -4.46
N ALA A 94 -2.47 -6.22 -5.39
CA ALA A 94 -2.94 -6.09 -6.77
C ALA A 94 -4.48 -5.97 -6.84
N ALA A 95 -5.21 -6.74 -6.04
CA ALA A 95 -6.66 -6.62 -5.94
C ALA A 95 -7.09 -5.26 -5.34
N ALA A 96 -6.36 -4.76 -4.35
CA ALA A 96 -6.62 -3.44 -3.75
C ALA A 96 -6.48 -2.32 -4.80
N ILE A 97 -5.40 -2.32 -5.57
CA ILE A 97 -5.16 -1.34 -6.63
C ILE A 97 -6.23 -1.47 -7.73
N ASN A 98 -6.44 -2.68 -8.24
CA ASN A 98 -7.41 -2.92 -9.31
C ASN A 98 -8.82 -2.47 -8.90
N TYR A 99 -9.29 -2.87 -7.72
CA TYR A 99 -10.62 -2.47 -7.21
C TYR A 99 -10.72 -0.97 -7.01
N THR A 100 -9.66 -0.32 -6.53
CA THR A 100 -9.63 1.14 -6.38
C THR A 100 -9.80 1.82 -7.74
N ILE A 101 -9.04 1.42 -8.74
CA ILE A 101 -9.08 2.04 -10.06
C ILE A 101 -10.42 1.81 -10.77
N ILE A 102 -10.91 0.56 -10.82
CA ILE A 102 -12.18 0.26 -11.51
C ILE A 102 -13.43 0.74 -10.72
N ASN A 103 -13.28 1.08 -9.44
CA ASN A 103 -14.33 1.76 -8.67
C ASN A 103 -14.46 3.23 -9.05
N LEU A 104 -13.34 3.87 -9.45
CA LEU A 104 -13.25 5.27 -9.87
C LEU A 104 -13.49 5.46 -11.37
N ALA A 105 -12.92 4.58 -12.20
CA ALA A 105 -12.85 4.72 -13.64
C ALA A 105 -13.62 3.60 -14.36
N GLN A 106 -14.23 3.96 -15.49
CA GLN A 106 -14.97 3.07 -16.37
C GLN A 106 -14.42 3.18 -17.80
N LYS A 107 -15.01 2.43 -18.75
CA LYS A 107 -14.67 2.55 -20.17
C LYS A 107 -14.78 4.01 -20.64
N GLY A 108 -13.70 4.52 -21.19
CA GLY A 108 -13.59 5.90 -21.70
C GLY A 108 -12.98 6.87 -20.68
N ASP A 109 -12.72 6.43 -19.45
CA ASP A 109 -12.07 7.23 -18.41
C ASP A 109 -10.55 7.13 -18.48
N HIS A 110 -9.89 8.03 -17.75
CA HIS A 110 -8.46 8.22 -17.76
C HIS A 110 -7.89 8.29 -16.32
N ILE A 111 -6.66 7.82 -16.15
CA ILE A 111 -5.87 7.88 -14.91
C ILE A 111 -4.54 8.59 -15.21
N VAL A 112 -4.10 9.46 -14.32
CA VAL A 112 -2.71 9.95 -14.29
C VAL A 112 -1.95 9.13 -13.25
N SER A 113 -0.81 8.57 -13.64
CA SER A 113 0.00 7.71 -12.74
C SER A 113 1.45 8.15 -12.72
N ALA A 114 2.10 8.05 -11.57
CA ALA A 114 3.55 8.14 -11.49
C ALA A 114 4.22 7.04 -12.34
N LYS A 115 5.40 7.31 -12.90
CA LYS A 115 6.23 6.33 -13.62
C LYS A 115 6.94 5.37 -12.67
N ASN A 116 7.41 5.87 -11.53
CA ASN A 116 8.21 5.16 -10.53
C ASN A 116 7.33 4.38 -9.53
N ILE A 117 6.51 3.47 -10.05
CA ILE A 117 5.61 2.61 -9.28
C ILE A 117 6.00 1.13 -9.41
N TYR A 118 5.41 0.30 -8.58
CA TYR A 118 5.57 -1.14 -8.65
C TYR A 118 5.28 -1.68 -10.06
N GLY A 119 6.18 -2.52 -10.61
CA GLY A 119 6.06 -3.05 -11.97
C GLY A 119 4.74 -3.76 -12.27
N GLY A 120 4.13 -4.43 -11.27
CA GLY A 120 2.80 -5.03 -11.42
C GLY A 120 1.69 -3.99 -11.56
N SER A 121 1.79 -2.85 -10.85
CA SER A 121 0.86 -1.72 -10.97
C SER A 121 1.03 -1.03 -12.32
N TYR A 122 2.28 -0.84 -12.75
CA TYR A 122 2.57 -0.31 -14.08
C TYR A 122 1.94 -1.19 -15.17
N ASN A 123 2.17 -2.50 -15.12
CA ASN A 123 1.62 -3.44 -16.10
C ASN A 123 0.08 -3.47 -16.09
N LEU A 124 -0.55 -3.38 -14.91
CA LEU A 124 -2.00 -3.27 -14.77
C LEU A 124 -2.52 -2.03 -15.50
N LEU A 125 -1.91 -0.86 -15.25
CA LEU A 125 -2.32 0.43 -15.80
C LEU A 125 -1.98 0.56 -17.28
N ALA A 126 -0.82 0.06 -17.72
CA ALA A 126 -0.35 0.21 -19.10
C ALA A 126 -0.98 -0.79 -20.07
N HIS A 127 -1.27 -2.01 -19.63
CA HIS A 127 -1.62 -3.10 -20.54
C HIS A 127 -2.96 -3.78 -20.23
N THR A 128 -3.30 -3.97 -18.96
CA THR A 128 -4.52 -4.70 -18.59
C THR A 128 -5.75 -3.81 -18.63
N LEU A 129 -5.74 -2.66 -17.99
CA LEU A 129 -6.90 -1.75 -17.93
C LEU A 129 -7.28 -1.12 -19.27
N PRO A 130 -6.35 -0.86 -20.21
CA PRO A 130 -6.71 -0.43 -21.56
C PRO A 130 -7.61 -1.43 -22.30
N GLN A 131 -7.54 -2.75 -22.02
CA GLN A 131 -8.43 -3.75 -22.58
C GLN A 131 -9.88 -3.58 -22.09
N TYR A 132 -10.07 -2.92 -20.93
CA TYR A 132 -11.38 -2.54 -20.41
C TYR A 132 -11.76 -1.08 -20.76
N GLY A 133 -10.91 -0.42 -21.58
CA GLY A 133 -11.15 0.94 -22.07
C GLY A 133 -10.81 2.06 -21.09
N ILE A 134 -10.01 1.78 -20.07
CA ILE A 134 -9.45 2.78 -19.14
C ILE A 134 -8.03 3.10 -19.61
N SER A 135 -7.76 4.37 -19.94
CA SER A 135 -6.45 4.84 -20.37
C SER A 135 -5.61 5.39 -19.20
N THR A 136 -4.29 5.37 -19.34
CA THR A 136 -3.37 5.94 -18.35
C THR A 136 -2.31 6.79 -19.03
N THR A 137 -2.02 7.97 -18.46
CA THR A 137 -0.83 8.76 -18.76
C THR A 137 0.15 8.63 -17.60
N PHE A 138 1.34 8.12 -17.89
CA PHE A 138 2.44 8.05 -16.92
C PHE A 138 3.24 9.36 -16.97
N VAL A 139 3.55 9.90 -15.79
CA VAL A 139 4.21 11.19 -15.62
C VAL A 139 5.38 11.11 -14.66
N ASP A 140 6.34 12.01 -14.82
CA ASP A 140 7.30 12.31 -13.78
C ASP A 140 6.61 13.13 -12.68
N VAL A 141 6.34 12.52 -11.53
CA VAL A 141 5.66 13.19 -10.40
C VAL A 141 6.53 14.23 -9.70
N PHE A 142 7.81 14.33 -10.04
CA PHE A 142 8.71 15.37 -9.55
C PHE A 142 8.63 16.65 -10.42
N ASP A 143 8.02 16.55 -11.62
CA ASP A 143 7.61 17.68 -12.47
C ASP A 143 6.09 17.92 -12.33
N LEU A 144 5.72 18.83 -11.43
CA LEU A 144 4.31 19.14 -11.16
C LEU A 144 3.59 19.77 -12.37
N ASP A 145 4.32 20.35 -13.32
CA ASP A 145 3.73 20.93 -14.54
C ASP A 145 3.41 19.82 -15.55
N GLU A 146 4.25 18.77 -15.64
CA GLU A 146 3.92 17.55 -16.40
C GLU A 146 2.65 16.89 -15.83
N VAL A 147 2.55 16.76 -14.49
CA VAL A 147 1.35 16.22 -13.84
C VAL A 147 0.10 17.02 -14.19
N ARG A 148 0.15 18.36 -14.12
CA ARG A 148 -0.99 19.22 -14.49
C ARG A 148 -1.38 19.08 -15.95
N ALA A 149 -0.39 19.03 -16.85
CA ALA A 149 -0.62 18.89 -18.28
C ALA A 149 -1.24 17.55 -18.67
N ALA A 150 -0.99 16.49 -17.89
CA ALA A 150 -1.52 15.14 -18.11
C ALA A 150 -3.00 15.00 -17.71
N VAL A 151 -3.53 15.89 -16.86
CA VAL A 151 -4.94 15.82 -16.43
C VAL A 151 -5.87 16.19 -17.58
N GLN A 152 -6.82 15.32 -17.89
CA GLN A 152 -7.84 15.46 -18.93
C GLN A 152 -9.23 15.63 -18.30
N GLU A 153 -10.23 15.99 -19.10
CA GLU A 153 -11.62 16.13 -18.62
C GLU A 153 -12.16 14.83 -18.02
N ASN A 154 -11.83 13.69 -18.64
CA ASN A 154 -12.22 12.35 -18.24
C ASN A 154 -11.26 11.70 -17.21
N THR A 155 -10.27 12.43 -16.70
CA THR A 155 -9.40 11.91 -15.63
C THR A 155 -10.20 11.69 -14.35
N LYS A 156 -9.99 10.54 -13.70
CA LYS A 156 -10.71 10.10 -12.50
C LYS A 156 -9.84 10.03 -11.25
N ALA A 157 -8.53 9.93 -11.39
CA ALA A 157 -7.62 9.91 -10.25
C ALA A 157 -6.18 10.24 -10.67
N ILE A 158 -5.39 10.67 -9.69
CA ILE A 158 -3.93 10.61 -9.73
C ILE A 158 -3.51 9.44 -8.83
N TYR A 159 -2.66 8.54 -9.33
CA TYR A 159 -2.14 7.38 -8.61
C TYR A 159 -0.64 7.51 -8.40
N ILE A 160 -0.18 7.35 -7.16
CA ILE A 160 1.23 7.44 -6.76
C ILE A 160 1.60 6.40 -5.71
N GLU A 161 2.89 6.16 -5.50
CA GLU A 161 3.44 5.48 -4.33
C GLU A 161 4.12 6.50 -3.42
N THR A 162 4.07 6.28 -2.10
CA THR A 162 4.69 7.18 -1.10
C THR A 162 6.20 7.25 -1.26
N LEU A 163 6.81 6.09 -1.48
CA LEU A 163 8.21 5.87 -1.81
C LEU A 163 8.27 5.13 -3.14
N GLY A 164 8.93 5.71 -4.12
CA GLY A 164 9.05 5.15 -5.46
C GLY A 164 9.74 3.78 -5.49
N ASN A 165 9.32 2.92 -6.38
CA ASN A 165 9.92 1.62 -6.59
C ASN A 165 10.74 1.63 -7.90
N PRO A 166 12.04 1.29 -7.88
CA PRO A 166 12.77 0.64 -6.78
C PRO A 166 13.62 1.56 -5.90
N ASN A 167 13.75 2.85 -6.20
CA ASN A 167 14.79 3.73 -5.66
C ASN A 167 14.41 4.45 -4.35
N SER A 168 13.18 4.27 -3.85
CA SER A 168 12.67 4.95 -2.65
C SER A 168 12.66 6.49 -2.72
N ASP A 169 12.53 7.06 -3.93
CA ASP A 169 12.35 8.50 -4.10
C ASP A 169 11.08 8.98 -3.41
N VAL A 170 11.17 10.10 -2.68
CA VAL A 170 10.06 10.65 -1.89
C VAL A 170 9.18 11.53 -2.76
N VAL A 171 7.90 11.21 -2.83
CA VAL A 171 6.90 11.96 -3.62
C VAL A 171 6.25 13.05 -2.77
N ASP A 172 6.01 14.25 -3.34
CA ASP A 172 5.32 15.33 -2.64
C ASP A 172 3.80 15.11 -2.65
N ILE A 173 3.32 14.34 -1.65
CA ILE A 173 1.91 13.96 -1.52
C ILE A 173 1.00 15.20 -1.48
N GLU A 174 1.37 16.22 -0.69
CA GLU A 174 0.56 17.42 -0.50
C GLU A 174 0.41 18.24 -1.80
N ALA A 175 1.50 18.39 -2.56
CA ALA A 175 1.45 19.08 -3.84
C ALA A 175 0.59 18.34 -4.87
N LEU A 176 0.68 17.00 -4.92
CA LEU A 176 -0.12 16.18 -5.83
C LEU A 176 -1.60 16.11 -5.40
N ALA A 177 -1.88 16.06 -4.10
CA ALA A 177 -3.24 16.16 -3.58
C ALA A 177 -3.91 17.49 -4.01
N LYS A 178 -3.15 18.59 -3.91
CA LYS A 178 -3.63 19.88 -4.38
C LYS A 178 -4.00 19.87 -5.87
N ILE A 179 -3.14 19.32 -6.73
CA ILE A 179 -3.44 19.20 -8.17
C ILE A 179 -4.67 18.33 -8.40
N ALA A 180 -4.79 17.20 -7.72
CA ALA A 180 -5.95 16.32 -7.82
C ALA A 180 -7.24 17.05 -7.44
N HIS A 181 -7.25 17.73 -6.30
CA HIS A 181 -8.44 18.43 -5.79
C HIS A 181 -8.82 19.66 -6.63
N GLU A 182 -7.87 20.41 -7.18
CA GLU A 182 -8.11 21.49 -8.15
C GLU A 182 -8.87 20.99 -9.39
N ASN A 183 -8.67 19.72 -9.76
CA ASN A 183 -9.33 19.05 -10.87
C ASN A 183 -10.54 18.20 -10.44
N LYS A 184 -10.96 18.28 -9.17
CA LYS A 184 -12.08 17.54 -8.59
C LYS A 184 -11.96 16.02 -8.76
N ILE A 185 -10.76 15.49 -8.62
CA ILE A 185 -10.45 14.07 -8.63
C ILE A 185 -9.69 13.68 -7.36
N PRO A 186 -9.81 12.42 -6.87
CA PRO A 186 -9.08 11.96 -5.70
C PRO A 186 -7.61 11.69 -6.01
N LEU A 187 -6.76 11.86 -4.97
CA LEU A 187 -5.42 11.31 -4.93
C LEU A 187 -5.46 9.90 -4.31
N VAL A 188 -4.97 8.93 -5.05
CA VAL A 188 -4.78 7.54 -4.60
C VAL A 188 -3.31 7.32 -4.31
N VAL A 189 -3.00 6.87 -3.10
CA VAL A 189 -1.62 6.64 -2.66
C VAL A 189 -1.41 5.19 -2.25
N ASP A 190 -0.47 4.50 -2.87
CA ASP A 190 0.03 3.22 -2.37
C ASP A 190 1.08 3.49 -1.28
N ASN A 191 0.74 3.15 -0.04
CA ASN A 191 1.58 3.39 1.13
C ASN A 191 2.29 2.12 1.62
N THR A 192 2.47 1.15 0.73
CA THR A 192 3.05 -0.16 1.07
C THR A 192 4.46 -0.05 1.63
N PHE A 193 5.33 0.80 1.04
CA PHE A 193 6.74 0.89 1.44
C PHE A 193 6.97 1.73 2.70
N ALA A 194 6.14 2.74 2.93
CA ALA A 194 6.27 3.58 4.11
C ALA A 194 5.49 3.04 5.31
N THR A 195 4.37 2.38 5.10
CA THR A 195 3.41 1.98 6.15
C THR A 195 2.77 3.19 6.86
N PRO A 196 1.63 3.02 7.54
CA PRO A 196 1.04 4.10 8.32
C PRO A 196 1.88 4.50 9.55
N TYR A 197 2.93 3.73 9.86
CA TYR A 197 3.83 4.05 10.95
C TYR A 197 4.81 5.19 10.61
N LEU A 198 5.38 5.19 9.40
CA LEU A 198 6.32 6.23 8.98
C LEU A 198 5.61 7.47 8.45
N VAL A 199 4.56 7.29 7.64
CA VAL A 199 3.76 8.40 7.09
C VAL A 199 2.31 7.98 6.90
N ARG A 200 1.39 8.90 7.16
CA ARG A 200 -0.04 8.77 6.89
C ARG A 200 -0.43 9.70 5.75
N PRO A 201 -0.54 9.22 4.51
CA PRO A 201 -0.85 10.06 3.35
C PRO A 201 -2.14 10.87 3.50
N ILE A 202 -3.13 10.36 4.25
CA ILE A 202 -4.40 11.05 4.52
C ILE A 202 -4.19 12.38 5.27
N GLU A 203 -3.15 12.50 6.08
CA GLU A 203 -2.81 13.74 6.79
C GLU A 203 -2.29 14.82 5.82
N TYR A 204 -1.84 14.42 4.63
CA TYR A 204 -1.31 15.27 3.57
C TYR A 204 -2.21 15.40 2.35
N GLY A 205 -3.48 14.95 2.47
CA GLY A 205 -4.49 15.16 1.45
C GLY A 205 -4.78 13.97 0.54
N ALA A 206 -4.19 12.79 0.79
CA ALA A 206 -4.61 11.57 0.09
C ALA A 206 -6.08 11.22 0.44
N ASP A 207 -6.83 10.81 -0.56
CA ASP A 207 -8.24 10.47 -0.41
C ASP A 207 -8.45 8.97 -0.22
N ILE A 208 -7.69 8.17 -0.97
CA ILE A 208 -7.69 6.71 -0.88
C ILE A 208 -6.26 6.25 -0.70
N VAL A 209 -6.05 5.37 0.29
CA VAL A 209 -4.76 4.72 0.52
C VAL A 209 -4.90 3.23 0.29
N VAL A 210 -3.94 2.66 -0.44
CA VAL A 210 -3.88 1.21 -0.67
C VAL A 210 -2.60 0.62 -0.11
N HIS A 211 -2.66 -0.66 0.27
CA HIS A 211 -1.49 -1.42 0.69
C HIS A 211 -1.50 -2.83 0.12
N SER A 212 -0.35 -3.29 -0.26
CA SER A 212 -0.05 -4.71 -0.23
C SER A 212 0.25 -5.11 1.23
N ALA A 213 -0.76 -5.64 1.92
CA ALA A 213 -0.61 -6.10 3.30
C ALA A 213 0.37 -7.30 3.43
N THR A 214 0.65 -7.96 2.31
CA THR A 214 1.69 -8.97 2.14
C THR A 214 3.07 -8.53 2.63
N LYS A 215 3.37 -7.22 2.51
CA LYS A 215 4.68 -6.62 2.77
C LYS A 215 4.85 -6.33 4.27
N PHE A 216 5.25 -5.14 4.68
CA PHE A 216 5.50 -4.80 6.09
C PHE A 216 4.35 -5.11 7.05
N ILE A 217 3.08 -5.04 6.61
CA ILE A 217 1.92 -5.33 7.47
C ILE A 217 1.98 -6.77 7.95
N GLY A 218 2.11 -7.74 7.04
CA GLY A 218 2.33 -9.14 7.39
C GLY A 218 3.76 -9.38 7.91
N GLY A 219 4.74 -8.92 7.16
CA GLY A 219 6.15 -8.82 7.54
C GLY A 219 6.94 -10.14 7.59
N HIS A 220 6.33 -11.28 7.32
CA HIS A 220 6.94 -12.61 7.53
C HIS A 220 6.92 -13.47 6.26
N GLY A 221 6.52 -12.95 5.11
CA GLY A 221 6.43 -13.71 3.86
C GLY A 221 5.43 -14.87 3.86
N THR A 222 4.54 -14.94 4.85
CA THR A 222 3.68 -16.10 5.11
C THR A 222 2.31 -16.02 4.47
N THR A 223 1.84 -14.82 4.09
CA THR A 223 0.47 -14.63 3.58
C THR A 223 0.36 -13.48 2.61
N LEU A 224 -0.57 -13.61 1.67
CA LEU A 224 -0.99 -12.53 0.78
C LEU A 224 -2.17 -11.79 1.39
N GLY A 225 -2.21 -10.47 1.14
CA GLY A 225 -3.34 -9.63 1.47
C GLY A 225 -3.20 -8.24 0.88
N GLY A 226 -4.32 -7.54 0.79
CA GLY A 226 -4.39 -6.14 0.43
C GLY A 226 -5.40 -5.41 1.30
N VAL A 227 -5.30 -4.11 1.33
CA VAL A 227 -6.29 -3.27 2.02
C VAL A 227 -6.44 -1.94 1.29
N ILE A 228 -7.68 -1.46 1.24
CA ILE A 228 -8.08 -0.16 0.72
C ILE A 228 -8.58 0.64 1.92
N VAL A 229 -8.05 1.84 2.13
CA VAL A 229 -8.48 2.75 3.21
C VAL A 229 -9.09 4.00 2.59
N ASP A 230 -10.30 4.32 3.01
CA ASP A 230 -11.04 5.53 2.60
C ASP A 230 -10.82 6.63 3.63
N SER A 231 -10.34 7.79 3.20
CA SER A 231 -10.18 8.96 4.07
C SER A 231 -11.54 9.50 4.57
N GLY A 232 -12.60 9.30 3.78
CA GLY A 232 -13.91 9.91 3.98
C GLY A 232 -13.95 11.41 3.75
N LYS A 233 -12.89 12.01 3.19
CA LYS A 233 -12.75 13.47 3.05
C LYS A 233 -13.06 13.98 1.65
N PHE A 234 -13.03 13.12 0.63
CA PHE A 234 -13.27 13.53 -0.73
C PHE A 234 -14.75 13.88 -0.97
N ASP A 235 -15.00 15.02 -1.56
CA ASP A 235 -16.35 15.49 -1.90
C ASP A 235 -16.85 14.86 -3.22
N TRP A 236 -17.40 13.65 -3.13
CA TRP A 236 -17.94 12.91 -4.28
C TRP A 236 -19.06 13.64 -4.98
N GLU A 237 -19.97 14.29 -4.23
CA GLU A 237 -21.11 15.05 -4.75
C GLU A 237 -20.64 16.32 -5.47
N GLY A 238 -19.80 17.12 -4.82
CA GLY A 238 -19.26 18.37 -5.37
C GLY A 238 -18.29 18.17 -6.54
N SER A 239 -17.68 17.00 -6.66
CA SER A 239 -16.87 16.61 -7.80
C SER A 239 -17.70 16.55 -9.11
N GLY A 240 -18.88 15.95 -9.06
CA GLY A 240 -19.74 15.70 -10.23
C GLY A 240 -19.20 14.66 -11.21
N LYS A 241 -18.06 14.01 -10.93
CA LYS A 241 -17.40 13.06 -11.84
C LYS A 241 -17.70 11.58 -11.53
N PHE A 242 -18.38 11.26 -10.41
CA PHE A 242 -18.52 9.91 -9.88
C PHE A 242 -19.98 9.50 -9.71
N ALA A 243 -20.76 9.53 -10.81
CA ALA A 243 -22.18 9.14 -10.80
C ALA A 243 -22.44 7.76 -10.21
N SER A 244 -21.50 6.81 -10.36
CA SER A 244 -21.60 5.46 -9.79
C SER A 244 -21.62 5.42 -8.24
N LEU A 245 -21.20 6.50 -7.56
CA LEU A 245 -21.24 6.68 -6.11
C LEU A 245 -22.42 7.56 -5.67
N THR A 246 -22.74 8.59 -6.45
CA THR A 246 -23.69 9.64 -6.08
C THR A 246 -25.10 9.39 -6.59
N GLU A 247 -25.26 8.66 -7.71
CA GLU A 247 -26.56 8.35 -8.30
C GLU A 247 -27.11 6.99 -7.83
N PRO A 248 -28.43 6.75 -7.98
CA PRO A 248 -29.05 5.46 -7.66
C PRO A 248 -28.39 4.29 -8.41
N ASN A 249 -27.87 3.31 -7.69
CA ASN A 249 -27.19 2.16 -8.27
C ASN A 249 -28.19 1.01 -8.53
N PRO A 250 -28.42 0.59 -9.78
CA PRO A 250 -29.39 -0.45 -10.12
C PRO A 250 -28.96 -1.84 -9.63
N SER A 251 -27.67 -2.09 -9.46
CA SER A 251 -27.13 -3.36 -8.96
C SER A 251 -27.28 -3.52 -7.44
N TYR A 252 -27.64 -2.44 -6.72
CA TYR A 252 -27.74 -2.47 -5.26
C TYR A 252 -28.98 -1.68 -4.76
N HIS A 253 -30.16 -2.23 -4.99
CA HIS A 253 -31.45 -1.69 -4.52
C HIS A 253 -31.76 -0.24 -4.92
N GLY A 254 -31.09 0.32 -5.93
CA GLY A 254 -31.27 1.72 -6.33
C GLY A 254 -30.76 2.74 -5.31
N ILE A 255 -29.86 2.37 -4.39
CA ILE A 255 -29.28 3.32 -3.44
C ILE A 255 -28.22 4.20 -4.10
N SER A 256 -28.06 5.43 -3.61
CA SER A 256 -26.86 6.24 -3.78
C SER A 256 -25.93 5.94 -2.60
N PHE A 257 -24.68 5.53 -2.88
CA PHE A 257 -23.74 5.17 -1.80
C PHE A 257 -23.39 6.36 -0.93
N THR A 258 -23.20 7.55 -1.50
CA THR A 258 -22.93 8.78 -0.73
C THR A 258 -24.05 9.12 0.23
N LYS A 259 -25.32 8.95 -0.20
CA LYS A 259 -26.50 9.21 0.65
C LYS A 259 -26.73 8.11 1.69
N ALA A 260 -26.41 6.86 1.35
CA ALA A 260 -26.68 5.71 2.23
C ALA A 260 -25.67 5.59 3.38
N VAL A 261 -24.37 5.83 3.10
CA VAL A 261 -23.29 5.57 4.08
C VAL A 261 -22.32 6.75 4.24
N GLY A 262 -22.60 7.88 3.61
CA GLY A 262 -21.83 9.11 3.79
C GLY A 262 -20.33 8.96 3.47
N PRO A 263 -19.44 9.30 4.43
CA PRO A 263 -18.01 9.31 4.21
C PRO A 263 -17.39 7.96 3.79
N ALA A 264 -18.02 6.83 4.13
CA ALA A 264 -17.54 5.48 3.79
C ALA A 264 -18.05 4.98 2.41
N ALA A 265 -18.59 5.88 1.58
CA ALA A 265 -19.21 5.52 0.30
C ALA A 265 -18.30 4.75 -0.63
N PHE A 266 -17.02 5.12 -0.70
CA PHE A 266 -16.07 4.53 -1.62
C PHE A 266 -15.82 3.05 -1.30
N VAL A 267 -15.36 2.72 -0.09
CA VAL A 267 -15.08 1.32 0.29
C VAL A 267 -16.35 0.49 0.38
N THR A 268 -17.48 1.09 0.75
CA THR A 268 -18.77 0.38 0.80
C THR A 268 -19.21 -0.04 -0.59
N LYS A 269 -19.04 0.81 -1.61
CA LYS A 269 -19.33 0.43 -3.00
C LYS A 269 -18.39 -0.67 -3.48
N VAL A 270 -17.09 -0.59 -3.18
CA VAL A 270 -16.15 -1.67 -3.52
C VAL A 270 -16.61 -3.00 -2.93
N ARG A 271 -16.97 -3.03 -1.62
CA ARG A 271 -17.49 -4.22 -0.94
C ARG A 271 -18.77 -4.74 -1.57
N ALA A 272 -19.75 -3.86 -1.75
CA ALA A 272 -21.10 -4.22 -2.17
C ALA A 272 -21.21 -4.64 -3.64
N ILE A 273 -20.30 -4.16 -4.50
CA ILE A 273 -20.32 -4.42 -5.94
C ILE A 273 -19.10 -5.26 -6.34
N LEU A 274 -17.88 -4.70 -6.27
CA LEU A 274 -16.71 -5.34 -6.85
C LEU A 274 -16.29 -6.60 -6.10
N LEU A 275 -16.18 -6.53 -4.78
CA LEU A 275 -15.82 -7.69 -3.97
C LEU A 275 -16.90 -8.78 -4.05
N ARG A 276 -18.19 -8.38 -3.98
CA ARG A 276 -19.31 -9.30 -4.11
C ARG A 276 -19.28 -10.06 -5.44
N ASP A 277 -19.08 -9.35 -6.53
CA ASP A 277 -19.28 -9.88 -7.90
C ASP A 277 -18.03 -10.54 -8.48
N THR A 278 -16.83 -10.11 -8.08
CA THR A 278 -15.55 -10.60 -8.64
C THR A 278 -14.71 -11.40 -7.65
N GLY A 279 -15.00 -11.33 -6.34
CA GLY A 279 -14.62 -12.35 -5.38
C GLY A 279 -13.18 -12.34 -4.86
N ALA A 280 -12.42 -11.24 -4.95
CA ALA A 280 -11.06 -11.16 -4.40
C ALA A 280 -11.08 -11.00 -2.84
N THR A 281 -11.74 -11.91 -2.16
CA THR A 281 -11.92 -11.95 -0.71
C THR A 281 -10.64 -12.40 -0.01
N LEU A 282 -10.29 -11.74 1.08
CA LEU A 282 -9.25 -12.18 1.99
C LEU A 282 -9.75 -13.39 2.82
N SER A 283 -8.87 -14.33 3.12
CA SER A 283 -9.19 -15.44 4.02
C SER A 283 -9.18 -14.97 5.48
N PRO A 284 -10.11 -15.42 6.35
CA PRO A 284 -10.05 -15.15 7.79
C PRO A 284 -8.74 -15.58 8.44
N PHE A 285 -8.16 -16.69 7.99
CA PHE A 285 -6.85 -17.14 8.46
C PHE A 285 -5.74 -16.16 8.06
N ASN A 286 -5.75 -15.66 6.83
CA ASN A 286 -4.81 -14.63 6.40
C ASN A 286 -4.99 -13.32 7.18
N SER A 287 -6.25 -12.91 7.44
CA SER A 287 -6.55 -11.76 8.29
C SER A 287 -5.96 -11.88 9.68
N PHE A 288 -6.04 -13.08 10.27
CA PHE A 288 -5.42 -13.36 11.57
C PHE A 288 -3.90 -13.21 11.53
N LEU A 289 -3.23 -13.74 10.50
CA LEU A 289 -1.77 -13.57 10.34
C LEU A 289 -1.39 -12.09 10.13
N LEU A 290 -2.17 -11.35 9.35
CA LEU A 290 -1.96 -9.91 9.15
C LEU A 290 -2.18 -9.11 10.44
N LEU A 291 -3.16 -9.47 11.26
CA LEU A 291 -3.37 -8.88 12.58
C LEU A 291 -2.18 -9.10 13.50
N GLN A 292 -1.60 -10.31 13.52
CA GLN A 292 -0.38 -10.58 14.29
C GLN A 292 0.80 -9.73 13.79
N GLY A 293 0.93 -9.56 12.47
CA GLY A 293 1.92 -8.67 11.89
C GLY A 293 1.70 -7.21 12.32
N LEU A 294 0.46 -6.71 12.31
CA LEU A 294 0.15 -5.35 12.75
C LEU A 294 0.54 -5.09 14.21
N GLU A 295 0.37 -6.07 15.09
CA GLU A 295 0.66 -5.91 16.53
C GLU A 295 2.13 -5.55 16.82
N THR A 296 3.03 -5.85 15.88
CA THR A 296 4.48 -5.56 16.00
C THR A 296 4.99 -4.64 14.89
N LEU A 297 4.10 -4.01 14.12
CA LEU A 297 4.48 -3.23 12.95
C LEU A 297 5.48 -2.11 13.29
N SER A 298 5.19 -1.31 14.32
CA SER A 298 6.08 -0.20 14.74
C SER A 298 7.48 -0.71 15.09
N LEU A 299 7.56 -1.76 15.91
CA LEU A 299 8.82 -2.34 16.36
C LEU A 299 9.67 -2.87 15.19
N ARG A 300 9.02 -3.52 14.24
CA ARG A 300 9.71 -4.05 13.06
C ARG A 300 10.17 -2.93 12.13
N VAL A 301 9.30 -1.96 11.84
CA VAL A 301 9.63 -0.86 10.94
C VAL A 301 10.76 0.02 11.51
N GLU A 302 10.75 0.30 12.81
CA GLU A 302 11.88 0.98 13.48
C GLU A 302 13.21 0.24 13.26
N ARG A 303 13.22 -1.09 13.47
CA ARG A 303 14.41 -1.90 13.28
C ARG A 303 14.84 -1.96 11.81
N HIS A 304 13.90 -2.12 10.88
CA HIS A 304 14.17 -2.06 9.44
C HIS A 304 14.86 -0.76 9.04
N VAL A 305 14.31 0.37 9.49
CA VAL A 305 14.85 1.71 9.20
C VAL A 305 16.23 1.90 9.82
N GLU A 306 16.38 1.54 11.10
CA GLU A 306 17.68 1.63 11.80
C GLU A 306 18.77 0.85 11.07
N ASN A 307 18.48 -0.40 10.70
CA ASN A 307 19.40 -1.24 9.96
C ASN A 307 19.71 -0.66 8.57
N ALA A 308 18.67 -0.24 7.83
CA ALA A 308 18.83 0.32 6.49
C ALA A 308 19.74 1.56 6.48
N LEU A 309 19.56 2.49 7.41
CA LEU A 309 20.40 3.69 7.50
C LEU A 309 21.88 3.37 7.78
N LYS A 310 22.15 2.31 8.57
CA LYS A 310 23.53 1.84 8.81
C LYS A 310 24.11 1.19 7.56
N VAL A 311 23.31 0.38 6.85
CA VAL A 311 23.72 -0.26 5.58
C VAL A 311 23.96 0.79 4.50
N VAL A 312 23.09 1.80 4.37
CA VAL A 312 23.29 2.93 3.42
C VAL A 312 24.63 3.61 3.68
N LYS A 313 24.92 3.94 4.93
CA LYS A 313 26.20 4.57 5.31
C LYS A 313 27.41 3.66 5.01
N TYR A 314 27.26 2.36 5.24
CA TYR A 314 28.30 1.38 4.89
C TYR A 314 28.55 1.35 3.38
N LEU A 315 27.47 1.25 2.57
CA LEU A 315 27.56 1.20 1.11
C LEU A 315 28.20 2.46 0.52
N GLU A 316 27.88 3.65 1.04
CA GLU A 316 28.53 4.91 0.62
C GLU A 316 30.05 4.93 0.85
N SER A 317 30.53 4.17 1.84
CA SER A 317 31.94 4.08 2.14
C SER A 317 32.69 3.06 1.27
N GLN A 318 31.99 2.23 0.48
CA GLN A 318 32.60 1.15 -0.29
C GLN A 318 33.16 1.65 -1.63
N PRO A 319 34.43 1.36 -1.95
CA PRO A 319 35.04 1.80 -3.19
C PRO A 319 34.40 1.16 -4.45
N GLN A 320 33.76 -0.01 -4.31
CA GLN A 320 33.07 -0.71 -5.39
C GLN A 320 31.65 -0.16 -5.66
N VAL A 321 31.10 0.67 -4.78
CA VAL A 321 29.77 1.29 -4.97
C VAL A 321 29.94 2.57 -5.80
N GLU A 322 29.12 2.70 -6.83
CA GLU A 322 29.04 3.89 -7.67
C GLU A 322 28.08 4.93 -7.08
N LYS A 323 26.89 4.47 -6.67
CA LYS A 323 25.85 5.31 -6.11
C LYS A 323 24.91 4.51 -5.22
N VAL A 324 24.41 5.15 -4.16
CA VAL A 324 23.31 4.64 -3.33
C VAL A 324 22.07 5.49 -3.58
N HIS A 325 20.98 4.86 -3.96
CA HIS A 325 19.68 5.52 -4.17
C HIS A 325 18.83 5.37 -2.91
N HIS A 326 19.03 6.29 -1.97
CA HIS A 326 18.25 6.37 -0.75
C HIS A 326 18.03 7.85 -0.39
N PRO A 327 16.79 8.24 0.02
CA PRO A 327 16.48 9.65 0.24
C PRO A 327 17.33 10.33 1.32
N SER A 328 17.85 9.57 2.31
CA SER A 328 18.72 10.13 3.37
C SER A 328 20.08 10.59 2.88
N VAL A 329 20.53 10.14 1.71
CA VAL A 329 21.83 10.46 1.09
C VAL A 329 21.68 11.07 -0.31
N SER A 330 20.46 11.54 -0.62
CA SER A 330 20.20 12.20 -1.92
C SER A 330 20.95 13.52 -2.03
N ASP A 331 21.54 13.77 -3.19
CA ASP A 331 22.17 15.06 -3.53
C ASP A 331 21.15 16.13 -3.96
N ASP A 332 19.89 15.73 -4.23
CA ASP A 332 18.83 16.65 -4.60
C ASP A 332 18.24 17.36 -3.37
N PRO A 333 18.36 18.69 -3.27
CA PRO A 333 17.79 19.45 -2.16
C PRO A 333 16.27 19.30 -2.01
N LYS A 334 15.54 19.04 -3.12
CA LYS A 334 14.09 18.79 -3.06
C LYS A 334 13.81 17.46 -2.37
N GLN A 335 14.53 16.40 -2.73
CA GLN A 335 14.40 15.08 -2.08
C GLN A 335 14.76 15.14 -0.61
N GLN A 336 15.82 15.86 -0.26
CA GLN A 336 16.21 16.08 1.16
C GLN A 336 15.09 16.77 1.94
N ALA A 337 14.48 17.82 1.36
CA ALA A 337 13.39 18.55 2.01
C ALA A 337 12.13 17.69 2.16
N LEU A 338 11.76 16.91 1.15
CA LEU A 338 10.62 15.99 1.21
C LEU A 338 10.86 14.87 2.22
N TYR A 339 12.07 14.31 2.25
CA TYR A 339 12.43 13.30 3.24
C TYR A 339 12.34 13.83 4.68
N ALA A 340 12.88 15.02 4.93
CA ALA A 340 12.76 15.66 6.25
C ALA A 340 11.29 15.97 6.64
N LYS A 341 10.45 16.31 5.65
CA LYS A 341 9.03 16.61 5.86
C LYS A 341 8.21 15.37 6.20
N TYR A 342 8.32 14.31 5.37
CA TYR A 342 7.45 13.15 5.45
C TYR A 342 8.02 12.03 6.33
N PHE A 343 9.33 11.95 6.50
CA PHE A 343 10.03 10.87 7.20
C PHE A 343 10.95 11.39 8.33
N PRO A 344 10.41 12.14 9.31
CA PRO A 344 11.24 12.69 10.40
C PRO A 344 11.89 11.61 11.26
N ASN A 345 11.35 10.38 11.25
CA ASN A 345 11.88 9.22 11.96
C ASN A 345 12.66 8.27 11.05
N GLY A 346 13.01 8.71 9.84
CA GLY A 346 13.64 7.89 8.81
C GLY A 346 12.64 7.04 8.03
N GLY A 347 13.12 6.42 6.95
CA GLY A 347 12.32 5.58 6.06
C GLY A 347 13.21 4.98 4.97
N GLY A 348 12.63 4.17 4.07
CA GLY A 348 13.34 3.64 2.92
C GLY A 348 14.22 2.43 3.23
N SER A 349 13.70 1.41 3.95
CA SER A 349 14.45 0.16 4.15
C SER A 349 14.50 -0.75 2.91
N ILE A 350 13.82 -0.34 1.83
CA ILE A 350 13.90 -0.95 0.51
C ILE A 350 14.50 0.11 -0.40
N PHE A 351 15.67 -0.12 -0.94
CA PHE A 351 16.39 0.85 -1.77
C PHE A 351 17.33 0.16 -2.75
N THR A 352 17.95 0.92 -3.64
CA THR A 352 18.91 0.38 -4.61
C THR A 352 20.28 0.99 -4.43
N PHE A 353 21.29 0.27 -4.93
CA PHE A 353 22.62 0.83 -5.17
C PHE A 353 23.17 0.32 -6.48
N GLU A 354 24.12 1.04 -7.04
CA GLU A 354 24.84 0.71 -8.26
C GLU A 354 26.24 0.24 -7.89
N ILE A 355 26.59 -0.98 -8.30
CA ILE A 355 27.96 -1.48 -8.17
C ILE A 355 28.79 -1.03 -9.37
N LYS A 356 30.05 -0.64 -9.17
CA LYS A 356 30.96 -0.30 -10.29
C LYS A 356 31.22 -1.52 -11.15
N GLY A 357 30.84 -1.46 -12.41
CA GLY A 357 30.96 -2.55 -13.37
C GLY A 357 29.70 -2.72 -14.22
N ASP A 358 29.49 -3.91 -14.70
CA ASP A 358 28.37 -4.27 -15.58
C ASP A 358 27.31 -5.12 -14.85
N ALA A 359 26.31 -5.56 -15.60
CA ALA A 359 25.25 -6.43 -15.11
C ALA A 359 25.78 -7.77 -14.57
N GLN A 360 26.87 -8.28 -15.13
CA GLN A 360 27.44 -9.56 -14.65
C GLN A 360 28.05 -9.38 -13.27
N LYS A 361 28.77 -8.29 -13.05
CA LYS A 361 29.33 -7.99 -11.72
C LYS A 361 28.26 -7.80 -10.65
N ALA A 362 27.10 -7.19 -11.00
CA ALA A 362 25.98 -7.09 -10.10
C ALA A 362 25.42 -8.47 -9.72
N LYS A 363 25.29 -9.37 -10.70
CA LYS A 363 24.83 -10.75 -10.47
C LYS A 363 25.84 -11.54 -9.63
N ASP A 364 27.13 -11.45 -9.97
CA ASP A 364 28.20 -12.11 -9.22
C ASP A 364 28.21 -11.66 -7.74
N PHE A 365 27.98 -10.37 -7.48
CA PHE A 365 27.81 -9.86 -6.12
C PHE A 365 26.62 -10.50 -5.41
N ILE A 366 25.44 -10.52 -6.06
CA ILE A 366 24.22 -11.11 -5.51
C ILE A 366 24.42 -12.62 -5.21
N ASP A 367 25.06 -13.34 -6.12
CA ASP A 367 25.27 -14.79 -6.01
C ASP A 367 26.28 -15.17 -4.92
N ASN A 368 27.05 -14.22 -4.40
CA ASN A 368 27.98 -14.40 -3.27
C ASN A 368 27.42 -13.97 -1.91
N LEU A 369 26.16 -13.47 -1.85
CA LEU A 369 25.48 -13.22 -0.59
C LEU A 369 24.96 -14.53 0.01
N GLU A 370 25.17 -14.74 1.30
CA GLU A 370 24.72 -15.96 2.02
C GLU A 370 23.53 -15.66 2.96
N LEU A 371 23.51 -14.47 3.58
CA LEU A 371 22.43 -14.06 4.48
C LEU A 371 21.21 -13.55 3.72
N PHE A 372 21.43 -12.78 2.65
CA PHE A 372 20.34 -12.24 1.85
C PHE A 372 19.69 -13.34 0.99
N SER A 373 18.37 -13.43 1.04
CA SER A 373 17.63 -14.34 0.16
C SER A 373 17.37 -13.67 -1.20
N LEU A 374 17.80 -14.32 -2.28
CA LEU A 374 17.51 -13.90 -3.66
C LEU A 374 16.09 -14.34 -4.05
N LEU A 375 15.14 -13.42 -4.04
CA LEU A 375 13.75 -13.70 -4.36
C LEU A 375 12.95 -12.42 -4.70
N ALA A 376 11.79 -12.61 -5.35
CA ALA A 376 10.90 -11.53 -5.75
C ALA A 376 9.94 -11.11 -4.62
N ASN A 377 10.46 -10.63 -3.51
CA ASN A 377 9.69 -10.03 -2.42
C ASN A 377 10.45 -8.83 -1.83
N VAL A 378 9.84 -8.12 -0.90
CA VAL A 378 10.40 -7.01 -0.11
C VAL A 378 9.70 -6.95 1.25
N ALA A 379 10.27 -6.21 2.18
CA ALA A 379 9.65 -5.91 3.48
C ALA A 379 9.38 -7.14 4.36
N ASP A 380 10.20 -8.16 4.21
CA ASP A 380 10.27 -9.31 5.10
C ASP A 380 11.17 -8.98 6.30
N VAL A 381 10.97 -9.67 7.43
CA VAL A 381 11.87 -9.59 8.58
C VAL A 381 13.28 -10.07 8.25
N GLN A 382 13.43 -10.89 7.22
CA GLN A 382 14.71 -11.31 6.65
C GLN A 382 15.17 -10.36 5.54
N SER A 383 16.47 -10.15 5.42
CA SER A 383 17.07 -9.37 4.36
C SER A 383 16.96 -10.07 3.00
N LEU A 384 16.53 -9.31 1.99
CA LEU A 384 16.27 -9.81 0.64
C LEU A 384 17.05 -8.99 -0.39
N VAL A 385 17.41 -9.64 -1.50
CA VAL A 385 18.11 -9.03 -2.62
C VAL A 385 17.49 -9.44 -3.95
N ILE A 386 17.56 -8.57 -4.95
CA ILE A 386 17.20 -8.92 -6.32
C ILE A 386 17.94 -8.01 -7.33
N HIS A 387 18.11 -8.50 -8.56
CA HIS A 387 18.57 -7.71 -9.71
C HIS A 387 17.36 -7.21 -10.50
N PRO A 388 16.92 -5.94 -10.35
CA PRO A 388 15.65 -5.46 -10.91
C PRO A 388 15.53 -5.64 -12.42
N ALA A 389 16.59 -5.27 -13.17
CA ALA A 389 16.58 -5.27 -14.63
C ALA A 389 16.29 -6.65 -15.26
N THR A 390 16.73 -7.75 -14.63
CA THR A 390 16.54 -9.10 -15.17
C THR A 390 15.39 -9.87 -14.50
N THR A 391 14.66 -9.26 -13.56
CA THR A 391 13.63 -9.94 -12.78
C THR A 391 12.33 -9.12 -12.71
N THR A 392 12.19 -8.25 -11.73
CA THR A 392 10.95 -7.49 -11.48
C THR A 392 10.58 -6.51 -12.60
N HIS A 393 11.55 -6.09 -13.40
CA HIS A 393 11.38 -5.16 -14.52
C HIS A 393 11.86 -5.78 -15.86
N SER A 394 11.97 -7.12 -15.94
CA SER A 394 12.44 -7.83 -17.14
C SER A 394 11.55 -7.67 -18.38
N GLN A 395 10.36 -7.12 -18.21
CA GLN A 395 9.41 -6.82 -19.30
C GLN A 395 9.60 -5.41 -19.86
N CYS A 396 10.38 -4.55 -19.18
CA CYS A 396 10.68 -3.20 -19.63
C CYS A 396 11.77 -3.22 -20.68
N THR A 397 11.70 -2.31 -21.65
CA THR A 397 12.80 -2.02 -22.57
C THR A 397 13.94 -1.35 -21.83
N GLU A 398 15.12 -1.31 -22.44
CA GLU A 398 16.30 -0.63 -21.87
C GLU A 398 16.04 0.86 -21.64
N GLU A 399 15.29 1.52 -22.52
CA GLU A 399 14.89 2.92 -22.38
C GLU A 399 13.94 3.12 -21.19
N GLU A 400 12.95 2.25 -21.04
CA GLU A 400 12.01 2.28 -19.90
C GLU A 400 12.71 1.98 -18.56
N LEU A 401 13.69 1.11 -18.53
CA LEU A 401 14.52 0.86 -17.34
C LEU A 401 15.30 2.11 -16.92
N LEU A 402 15.94 2.78 -17.89
CA LEU A 402 16.71 4.00 -17.64
C LEU A 402 15.80 5.17 -17.21
N ASP A 403 14.60 5.30 -17.79
CA ASP A 403 13.59 6.30 -17.38
C ASP A 403 13.10 6.09 -15.92
N GLN A 404 13.12 4.86 -15.45
CA GLN A 404 12.85 4.48 -14.07
C GLN A 404 14.09 4.50 -13.15
N GLY A 405 15.25 4.96 -13.65
CA GLY A 405 16.49 5.02 -12.90
C GLY A 405 17.12 3.64 -12.60
N ILE A 406 16.81 2.63 -13.41
CA ILE A 406 17.36 1.28 -13.28
C ILE A 406 18.42 1.06 -14.32
N LYS A 407 19.69 0.98 -13.89
CA LYS A 407 20.82 0.64 -14.75
C LYS A 407 21.10 -0.88 -14.73
N PRO A 408 21.89 -1.41 -15.69
CA PRO A 408 22.26 -2.82 -15.71
C PRO A 408 23.00 -3.31 -14.46
N ASN A 409 23.70 -2.43 -13.76
CA ASN A 409 24.47 -2.69 -12.53
C ASN A 409 23.71 -2.32 -11.24
N THR A 410 22.38 -2.09 -11.32
CA THR A 410 21.54 -1.77 -10.17
C THR A 410 21.16 -3.02 -9.39
N ILE A 411 21.35 -2.97 -8.07
CA ILE A 411 20.97 -4.02 -7.12
C ILE A 411 19.94 -3.44 -6.16
N ARG A 412 18.82 -4.14 -5.92
CA ARG A 412 17.81 -3.75 -4.93
C ARG A 412 17.97 -4.58 -3.67
N LEU A 413 18.05 -3.91 -2.53
CA LEU A 413 18.03 -4.49 -1.21
C LEU A 413 16.70 -4.22 -0.50
N SER A 414 16.24 -5.17 0.28
CA SER A 414 15.20 -5.00 1.30
C SER A 414 15.82 -5.43 2.63
N ILE A 415 16.14 -4.46 3.46
CA ILE A 415 16.89 -4.70 4.70
C ILE A 415 15.94 -5.22 5.77
N GLY A 416 16.30 -6.36 6.35
CA GLY A 416 15.54 -7.03 7.39
C GLY A 416 15.83 -6.52 8.80
N THR A 417 15.45 -7.34 9.79
CA THR A 417 15.54 -7.02 11.22
C THR A 417 16.66 -7.77 11.94
N GLU A 418 17.52 -8.44 11.20
CA GLU A 418 18.69 -9.18 11.73
C GLU A 418 19.65 -8.24 12.48
N ASN A 419 20.66 -8.79 13.11
CA ASN A 419 21.76 -7.98 13.62
C ASN A 419 22.43 -7.26 12.43
N VAL A 420 22.57 -5.94 12.53
CA VAL A 420 23.12 -5.15 11.43
C VAL A 420 24.57 -5.44 11.11
N ASP A 421 25.36 -5.88 12.11
CA ASP A 421 26.76 -6.24 11.89
C ASP A 421 26.87 -7.51 11.01
N ASP A 422 25.96 -8.48 11.20
CA ASP A 422 25.88 -9.68 10.36
C ASP A 422 25.47 -9.32 8.90
N ILE A 423 24.50 -8.38 8.74
CA ILE A 423 24.12 -7.87 7.43
C ILE A 423 25.31 -7.22 6.70
N ILE A 424 26.07 -6.39 7.43
CA ILE A 424 27.23 -5.67 6.86
C ILE A 424 28.36 -6.66 6.54
N GLU A 425 28.58 -7.67 7.39
CA GLU A 425 29.59 -8.69 7.14
C GLU A 425 29.29 -9.49 5.87
N ASP A 426 28.03 -9.89 5.65
CA ASP A 426 27.61 -10.59 4.42
C ASP A 426 27.84 -9.74 3.16
N LEU A 427 27.49 -8.45 3.23
CA LEU A 427 27.78 -7.51 2.13
C LEU A 427 29.29 -7.35 1.87
N ASP A 428 30.09 -7.28 2.94
CA ASP A 428 31.55 -7.11 2.84
C ASP A 428 32.22 -8.35 2.21
N GLU A 429 31.80 -9.55 2.58
CA GLU A 429 32.28 -10.79 1.97
C GLU A 429 31.90 -10.90 0.49
N ALA A 430 30.67 -10.51 0.12
CA ALA A 430 30.25 -10.46 -1.28
C ALA A 430 31.06 -9.43 -2.09
N PHE A 431 31.39 -8.25 -1.53
CA PHE A 431 32.28 -7.30 -2.18
C PHE A 431 33.70 -7.83 -2.37
N LYS A 432 34.24 -8.59 -1.41
CA LYS A 432 35.56 -9.23 -1.54
C LYS A 432 35.61 -10.27 -2.67
N ALA A 433 34.48 -11.00 -2.83
CA ALA A 433 34.38 -12.03 -3.88
C ALA A 433 34.39 -11.47 -5.32
N VAL A 434 33.98 -10.19 -5.49
CA VAL A 434 33.86 -9.53 -6.81
C VAL A 434 34.88 -8.41 -7.04
N GLN A 435 36.01 -8.44 -6.32
CA GLN A 435 37.12 -7.45 -6.49
C GLN A 435 37.72 -7.44 -7.86
#